data_bf2f408b074fc55d78b9b1a20ebd4c04
#
_entry.id   bf2f408b074fc55d78b9b1a20ebd4c04
#
_cell.length_a   1.000
_cell.length_b   1.000
_cell.length_c   1.000
_cell.angle_alpha   90.00
_cell.angle_beta   90.00
_cell.angle_gamma   90.00
#
_symmetry.space_group_name_H-M   'P 1'
#
loop_
_entity.id
_entity.type
_entity.pdbx_description
1 polymer ?
#
loop_
_entity_poly.entity_id
_entity_poly.type
_entity_poly.pdbx_seq_one_letter_code
_entity_poly.pdbx_strand_id
1 'polypeptide(L)'
;MTQQNQQIVLISLEKPRDESLEDDIRWLCDSFGLSSGRDTENMATRIVMDMLRMLAEEDRVTSESIADNLDVRLARVNHHLRNLIDSGMIYRRKRLLYLRGGSLKAAVQEMRKDSERIFDELEVMAEEIDRKMGLKNR
;
A
#
# COMPACT_ATOMS: atom_id res chain seq x y z
N MET A 1 -24.73 -0.09 -2.86
CA MET A 1 -23.42 -0.65 -2.48
C MET A 1 -22.31 0.14 -3.11
N THR A 2 -21.50 0.76 -2.28
CA THR A 2 -20.32 1.45 -2.76
C THR A 2 -19.24 0.43 -3.07
N GLN A 3 -18.85 0.33 -4.33
CA GLN A 3 -17.67 -0.43 -4.69
C GLN A 3 -16.45 0.30 -4.16
N GLN A 4 -15.71 -0.35 -3.29
CA GLN A 4 -14.42 0.17 -2.89
C GLN A 4 -13.45 -0.06 -4.04
N ASN A 5 -12.96 1.03 -4.60
CA ASN A 5 -11.90 0.96 -5.60
C ASN A 5 -10.58 0.74 -4.91
N GLN A 6 -9.91 -0.32 -5.28
CA GLN A 6 -8.56 -0.61 -4.81
C GLN A 6 -7.58 -0.21 -5.89
N GLN A 7 -6.49 0.42 -5.50
CA GLN A 7 -5.46 0.80 -6.43
C GLN A 7 -4.14 0.20 -6.00
N ILE A 8 -3.70 -0.82 -6.73
CA ILE A 8 -2.41 -1.46 -6.50
C ILE A 8 -1.48 -1.10 -7.64
N VAL A 9 -0.37 -0.46 -7.30
CA VAL A 9 0.70 -0.15 -8.24
C VAL A 9 1.85 -1.10 -7.96
N LEU A 10 2.46 -1.64 -9.01
CA LEU A 10 3.60 -2.52 -8.89
C LEU A 10 4.73 -1.98 -9.74
N ILE A 11 5.82 -1.62 -9.10
CA ILE A 11 7.00 -1.09 -9.78
C ILE A 11 8.18 -2.00 -9.44
N SER A 12 8.86 -2.51 -10.46
CA SER A 12 10.04 -3.34 -10.26
C SER A 12 11.25 -2.44 -10.07
N LEU A 13 11.75 -2.38 -8.85
CA LEU A 13 12.89 -1.55 -8.49
C LEU A 13 14.03 -2.42 -7.98
N GLU A 14 15.25 -1.93 -8.19
CA GLU A 14 16.43 -2.60 -7.66
C GLU A 14 16.42 -2.51 -6.14
N LYS A 15 16.70 -3.64 -5.47
CA LYS A 15 16.74 -3.67 -4.01
C LYS A 15 17.85 -2.78 -3.47
N PRO A 16 17.65 -2.19 -2.26
CA PRO A 16 18.68 -1.35 -1.67
C PRO A 16 19.94 -2.18 -1.38
N ARG A 17 21.08 -1.54 -1.55
CA ARG A 17 22.40 -2.18 -1.32
C ARG A 17 22.74 -2.24 0.15
N ASP A 18 22.31 -1.23 0.90
CA ASP A 18 22.59 -1.13 2.33
C ASP A 18 21.50 -1.85 3.12
N GLU A 19 21.92 -2.59 4.15
CA GLU A 19 20.99 -3.27 5.04
C GLU A 19 20.52 -2.29 6.12
N SER A 20 19.55 -1.45 5.78
CA SER A 20 18.92 -0.56 6.75
C SER A 20 17.43 -0.79 6.70
N LEU A 21 16.80 -0.81 7.87
CA LEU A 21 15.37 -0.97 7.99
C LEU A 21 14.62 0.13 7.24
N GLU A 22 15.12 1.36 7.35
CA GLU A 22 14.51 2.49 6.67
C GLU A 22 14.56 2.34 5.15
N ASP A 23 15.71 1.92 4.61
CA ASP A 23 15.86 1.70 3.17
C ASP A 23 14.98 0.56 2.68
N ASP A 24 14.84 -0.50 3.46
CA ASP A 24 13.96 -1.62 3.12
C ASP A 24 12.51 -1.18 3.07
N ILE A 25 12.05 -0.42 4.04
CA ILE A 25 10.68 0.10 4.07
C ILE A 25 10.45 1.06 2.92
N ARG A 26 11.43 1.94 2.64
CA ARG A 26 11.35 2.87 1.51
C ARG A 26 11.23 2.11 0.18
N TRP A 27 12.06 1.09 -0.01
CA TRP A 27 12.00 0.26 -1.22
C TRP A 27 10.62 -0.37 -1.38
N LEU A 28 10.08 -0.91 -0.29
CA LEU A 28 8.74 -1.51 -0.30
C LEU A 28 7.68 -0.47 -0.68
N CYS A 29 7.70 0.70 -0.05
CA CYS A 29 6.75 1.78 -0.34
C CYS A 29 6.88 2.26 -1.79
N ASP A 30 8.10 2.46 -2.26
CA ASP A 30 8.35 2.91 -3.64
C ASP A 30 7.87 1.86 -4.65
N SER A 31 8.10 0.58 -4.34
CA SER A 31 7.68 -0.52 -5.23
C SER A 31 6.16 -0.60 -5.37
N PHE A 32 5.43 -0.16 -4.36
CA PHE A 32 3.96 -0.06 -4.42
C PHE A 32 3.48 1.33 -4.84
N GLY A 33 4.39 2.20 -5.31
CA GLY A 33 4.02 3.53 -5.79
C GLY A 33 3.44 4.43 -4.72
N LEU A 34 3.77 4.19 -3.45
CA LEU A 34 3.22 4.94 -2.32
C LEU A 34 3.96 6.24 -2.05
N SER A 35 5.15 6.40 -2.62
CA SER A 35 5.91 7.64 -2.54
C SER A 35 5.60 8.45 -3.78
N SER A 36 4.89 9.56 -3.64
CA SER A 36 4.64 10.45 -4.77
C SER A 36 5.95 11.15 -5.16
N GLY A 37 6.10 11.51 -6.44
CA GLY A 37 7.31 12.17 -6.95
C GLY A 37 7.65 13.50 -6.26
N ARG A 38 6.75 14.03 -5.43
CA ARG A 38 6.98 15.24 -4.64
C ARG A 38 7.17 14.98 -3.16
N ASP A 39 7.25 13.70 -2.76
CA ASP A 39 7.47 13.34 -1.36
C ASP A 39 8.95 13.40 -1.03
N THR A 40 9.47 14.62 -0.93
CA THR A 40 10.89 14.85 -0.65
C THR A 40 11.30 14.46 0.77
N GLU A 41 10.31 14.27 1.66
CA GLU A 41 10.56 13.94 3.06
C GLU A 41 10.31 12.47 3.38
N ASN A 42 10.06 11.63 2.37
CA ASN A 42 9.77 10.20 2.55
C ASN A 42 8.67 9.95 3.57
N MET A 43 7.59 10.72 3.46
CA MET A 43 6.53 10.70 4.46
C MET A 43 5.85 9.33 4.54
N ALA A 44 5.60 8.68 3.41
CA ALA A 44 5.00 7.34 3.42
C ALA A 44 5.88 6.35 4.21
N THR A 45 7.19 6.37 3.98
CA THR A 45 8.14 5.53 4.70
C THR A 45 8.13 5.83 6.19
N ARG A 46 8.12 7.11 6.56
CA ARG A 46 8.09 7.52 7.96
C ARG A 46 6.82 7.07 8.67
N ILE A 47 5.69 7.18 7.98
CA ILE A 47 4.40 6.75 8.53
C ILE A 47 4.38 5.24 8.73
N VAL A 48 4.81 4.47 7.73
CA VAL A 48 4.85 3.00 7.84
C VAL A 48 5.78 2.59 8.97
N MET A 49 6.96 3.22 9.06
CA MET A 49 7.92 2.91 10.11
C MET A 49 7.35 3.16 11.51
N ASP A 50 6.66 4.29 11.68
CA ASP A 50 6.04 4.63 12.96
C ASP A 50 4.92 3.65 13.30
N MET A 51 4.09 3.29 12.32
CA MET A 51 3.04 2.29 12.51
C MET A 51 3.62 0.94 12.95
N LEU A 52 4.67 0.48 12.27
CA LEU A 52 5.29 -0.81 12.60
C LEU A 52 5.84 -0.81 14.02
N ARG A 53 6.47 0.28 14.42
CA ARG A 53 7.00 0.43 15.77
C ARG A 53 5.89 0.33 16.81
N MET A 54 4.82 1.09 16.60
CA MET A 54 3.68 1.10 17.52
C MET A 54 2.98 -0.25 17.57
N LEU A 55 2.76 -0.89 16.42
CA LEU A 55 2.12 -2.19 16.35
C LEU A 55 2.95 -3.28 17.04
N ALA A 56 4.29 -3.21 16.90
CA ALA A 56 5.18 -4.14 17.56
C ALA A 56 5.11 -4.02 19.09
N GLU A 57 4.81 -2.84 19.59
CA GLU A 57 4.65 -2.58 21.02
C GLU A 57 3.21 -2.78 21.49
N GLU A 58 2.35 -3.27 20.61
CA GLU A 58 0.92 -3.48 20.87
C GLU A 58 0.18 -2.19 21.25
N ASP A 59 0.68 -1.04 20.80
CA ASP A 59 0.04 0.25 21.00
C ASP A 59 -1.11 0.44 20.02
N ARG A 60 -2.04 1.31 20.42
CA ARG A 60 -3.11 1.75 19.53
C ARG A 60 -2.56 2.73 18.49
N VAL A 61 -2.82 2.47 17.24
CA VAL A 61 -2.34 3.32 16.15
C VAL A 61 -3.52 4.09 15.57
N THR A 62 -3.44 5.41 15.64
CA THR A 62 -4.44 6.31 15.05
C THR A 62 -3.72 7.33 14.14
N SER A 63 -4.48 8.00 13.28
CA SER A 63 -3.93 9.09 12.47
C SER A 63 -3.31 10.15 13.38
N GLU A 64 -3.99 10.48 14.45
CA GLU A 64 -3.55 11.49 15.41
C GLU A 64 -2.24 11.10 16.08
N SER A 65 -2.12 9.83 16.50
CA SER A 65 -0.88 9.38 17.15
C SER A 65 0.31 9.43 16.21
N ILE A 66 0.11 9.10 14.94
CA ILE A 66 1.18 9.22 13.93
C ILE A 66 1.56 10.68 13.71
N ALA A 67 0.56 11.55 13.56
CA ALA A 67 0.80 12.99 13.37
C ALA A 67 1.60 13.57 14.53
N ASP A 68 1.24 13.20 15.74
CA ASP A 68 1.95 13.66 16.95
C ASP A 68 3.38 13.12 16.98
N ASN A 69 3.57 11.82 16.72
CA ASN A 69 4.89 11.19 16.77
C ASN A 69 5.85 11.78 15.73
N LEU A 70 5.33 12.10 14.55
CA LEU A 70 6.14 12.62 13.45
C LEU A 70 6.20 14.15 13.42
N ASP A 71 5.45 14.82 14.28
CA ASP A 71 5.34 16.28 14.31
C ASP A 71 4.95 16.84 12.94
N VAL A 72 3.89 16.29 12.37
CA VAL A 72 3.35 16.73 11.07
C VAL A 72 1.85 16.95 11.20
N ARG A 73 1.29 17.69 10.25
CA ARG A 73 -0.14 17.98 10.22
C ARG A 73 -0.95 16.72 9.98
N LEU A 74 -2.06 16.61 10.69
CA LEU A 74 -2.99 15.48 10.55
C LEU A 74 -3.46 15.31 9.11
N ALA A 75 -3.75 16.41 8.41
CA ALA A 75 -4.21 16.36 7.03
C ALA A 75 -3.16 15.70 6.11
N ARG A 76 -1.88 15.96 6.36
CA ARG A 76 -0.80 15.36 5.59
C ARG A 76 -0.68 13.86 5.85
N VAL A 77 -0.79 13.46 7.11
CA VAL A 77 -0.80 12.05 7.49
C VAL A 77 -1.99 11.34 6.83
N ASN A 78 -3.16 11.92 6.92
CA ASN A 78 -4.37 11.33 6.33
C ASN A 78 -4.28 11.17 4.82
N HIS A 79 -3.60 12.11 4.14
CA HIS A 79 -3.38 12.00 2.68
C HIS A 79 -2.59 10.74 2.34
N HIS A 80 -1.50 10.48 3.06
CA HIS A 80 -0.68 9.30 2.83
C HIS A 80 -1.38 8.02 3.29
N LEU A 81 -2.09 8.08 4.42
CA LEU A 81 -2.84 6.93 4.91
C LEU A 81 -3.91 6.48 3.91
N ARG A 82 -4.55 7.44 3.23
CA ARG A 82 -5.54 7.10 2.20
C ARG A 82 -4.91 6.25 1.09
N ASN A 83 -3.71 6.63 0.65
CA ASN A 83 -3.01 5.87 -0.38
C ASN A 83 -2.63 4.47 0.11
N LEU A 84 -2.19 4.36 1.36
CA LEU A 84 -1.86 3.08 1.96
C LEU A 84 -3.09 2.18 2.10
N ILE A 85 -4.22 2.76 2.47
CA ILE A 85 -5.50 2.03 2.57
C ILE A 85 -5.98 1.59 1.19
N ASP A 86 -5.93 2.50 0.21
CA ASP A 86 -6.37 2.20 -1.16
C ASP A 86 -5.54 1.06 -1.77
N SER A 87 -4.25 0.98 -1.43
CA SER A 87 -3.39 -0.11 -1.91
C SER A 87 -3.75 -1.47 -1.31
N GLY A 88 -4.41 -1.48 -0.15
CA GLY A 88 -4.73 -2.71 0.56
C GLY A 88 -3.68 -3.16 1.56
N MET A 89 -2.64 -2.34 1.79
CA MET A 89 -1.59 -2.68 2.75
C MET A 89 -2.08 -2.55 4.19
N ILE A 90 -2.85 -1.51 4.46
CA ILE A 90 -3.41 -1.24 5.79
C ILE A 90 -4.92 -1.06 5.70
N TYR A 91 -5.56 -1.16 6.84
CA TYR A 91 -7.00 -0.85 6.94
C TYR A 91 -7.29 -0.12 8.25
N ARG A 92 -8.43 0.56 8.25
CA ARG A 92 -8.90 1.29 9.43
C ARG A 92 -10.16 0.62 9.95
N ARG A 93 -10.19 0.40 11.26
CA ARG A 93 -11.37 -0.13 11.93
C ARG A 93 -11.58 0.64 13.23
N LYS A 94 -12.71 1.31 13.34
CA LYS A 94 -13.04 2.11 14.54
C LYS A 94 -11.92 3.07 14.92
N ARG A 95 -11.41 3.83 13.95
CA ARG A 95 -10.32 4.80 14.09
C ARG A 95 -8.93 4.19 14.28
N LEU A 96 -8.83 2.90 14.50
CA LEU A 96 -7.54 2.24 14.67
C LEU A 96 -7.03 1.73 13.35
N LEU A 97 -5.71 1.84 13.16
CA LEU A 97 -5.02 1.41 11.96
C LEU A 97 -4.33 0.08 12.19
N TYR A 98 -4.41 -0.79 11.21
CA TYR A 98 -3.83 -2.13 11.27
C TYR A 98 -3.16 -2.49 9.96
N LEU A 99 -2.12 -3.32 10.05
CA LEU A 99 -1.60 -4.00 8.88
C LEU A 99 -2.56 -5.13 8.50
N ARG A 100 -2.81 -5.27 7.22
CA ARG A 100 -3.65 -6.33 6.72
C ARG A 100 -2.98 -7.69 6.99
N GLY A 101 -3.69 -8.59 7.66
CA GLY A 101 -3.14 -9.87 8.06
C GLY A 101 -2.20 -9.84 9.26
N GLY A 102 -1.93 -8.66 9.83
CA GLY A 102 -1.16 -8.51 11.05
C GLY A 102 0.36 -8.36 10.89
N SER A 103 0.88 -8.42 9.65
CA SER A 103 2.30 -8.21 9.37
C SER A 103 2.48 -7.69 7.95
N LEU A 104 3.65 -7.16 7.64
CA LEU A 104 3.95 -6.71 6.28
C LEU A 104 3.92 -7.86 5.28
N LYS A 105 4.48 -9.01 5.64
CA LYS A 105 4.46 -10.17 4.77
C LYS A 105 3.03 -10.61 4.48
N ALA A 106 2.20 -10.69 5.50
CA ALA A 106 0.79 -11.06 5.33
C ALA A 106 0.06 -10.02 4.48
N ALA A 107 0.32 -8.74 4.70
CA ALA A 107 -0.27 -7.68 3.90
C ALA A 107 0.11 -7.81 2.42
N VAL A 108 1.38 -8.07 2.11
CA VAL A 108 1.85 -8.29 0.75
C VAL A 108 1.19 -9.51 0.13
N GLN A 109 1.03 -10.60 0.89
CA GLN A 109 0.35 -11.81 0.41
C GLN A 109 -1.11 -11.52 0.07
N GLU A 110 -1.79 -10.74 0.89
CA GLU A 110 -3.19 -10.36 0.63
C GLU A 110 -3.28 -9.43 -0.59
N MET A 111 -2.36 -8.49 -0.74
CA MET A 111 -2.31 -7.63 -1.91
C MET A 111 -2.05 -8.43 -3.19
N ARG A 112 -1.24 -9.49 -3.09
CA ARG A 112 -1.03 -10.38 -4.23
C ARG A 112 -2.33 -11.07 -4.65
N LYS A 113 -3.09 -11.57 -3.70
CA LYS A 113 -4.40 -12.18 -3.99
C LYS A 113 -5.35 -11.18 -4.63
N ASP A 114 -5.35 -9.96 -4.13
CA ASP A 114 -6.17 -8.89 -4.70
C ASP A 114 -5.76 -8.59 -6.15
N SER A 115 -4.44 -8.53 -6.41
CA SER A 115 -3.95 -8.25 -7.76
C SER A 115 -4.29 -9.38 -8.72
N GLU A 116 -4.22 -10.64 -8.27
CA GLU A 116 -4.61 -11.80 -9.08
C GLU A 116 -6.09 -11.72 -9.45
N ARG A 117 -6.94 -11.38 -8.50
CA ARG A 117 -8.37 -11.20 -8.76
C ARG A 117 -8.61 -10.10 -9.78
N ILE A 118 -7.89 -8.99 -9.66
CA ILE A 118 -8.00 -7.87 -10.61
C ILE A 118 -7.52 -8.31 -11.99
N PHE A 119 -6.39 -9.02 -12.07
CA PHE A 119 -5.87 -9.54 -13.34
C PHE A 119 -6.85 -10.51 -13.98
N ASP A 120 -7.51 -11.39 -13.21
CA ASP A 120 -8.49 -12.32 -13.75
C ASP A 120 -9.63 -11.57 -14.45
N GLU A 121 -10.12 -10.50 -13.83
CA GLU A 121 -11.17 -9.67 -14.42
C GLU A 121 -10.69 -8.98 -15.70
N LEU A 122 -9.47 -8.46 -15.68
CA LEU A 122 -8.86 -7.81 -16.84
C LEU A 122 -8.67 -8.80 -17.99
N GLU A 123 -8.23 -10.01 -17.68
CA GLU A 123 -8.00 -11.06 -18.67
C GLU A 123 -9.30 -11.47 -19.36
N VAL A 124 -10.40 -11.61 -18.60
CA VAL A 124 -11.71 -11.91 -19.15
C VAL A 124 -12.12 -10.82 -20.14
N MET A 125 -11.96 -9.55 -19.77
CA MET A 125 -12.32 -8.45 -20.65
C MET A 125 -11.42 -8.40 -21.89
N ALA A 126 -10.13 -8.66 -21.73
CA ALA A 126 -9.19 -8.70 -22.86
C ALA A 126 -9.58 -9.79 -23.86
N GLU A 127 -9.97 -10.98 -23.36
CA GLU A 127 -10.42 -12.09 -24.20
C GLU A 127 -11.67 -11.69 -25.00
N GLU A 128 -12.59 -10.99 -24.37
CA GLU A 128 -13.81 -10.53 -25.05
C GLU A 128 -13.48 -9.50 -26.14
N ILE A 129 -12.55 -8.59 -25.86
CA ILE A 129 -12.08 -7.62 -26.85
C ILE A 129 -11.43 -8.33 -28.04
N ASP A 130 -10.53 -9.29 -27.76
CA ASP A 130 -9.86 -10.07 -28.80
C ASP A 130 -10.88 -10.76 -29.71
N ARG A 131 -11.88 -11.38 -29.10
CA ARG A 131 -12.94 -12.06 -29.85
C ARG A 131 -13.71 -11.10 -30.76
N LYS A 132 -14.07 -9.93 -30.25
CA LYS A 132 -14.80 -8.92 -31.02
C LYS A 132 -13.97 -8.34 -32.14
N MET A 133 -12.64 -8.25 -31.94
CA MET A 133 -11.72 -7.72 -32.93
C MET A 133 -11.17 -8.77 -33.89
N GLY A 134 -11.53 -10.04 -33.69
CA GLY A 134 -11.06 -11.13 -34.52
C GLY A 134 -9.62 -11.54 -34.29
N LEU A 135 -9.05 -11.18 -33.13
CA LEU A 135 -7.72 -11.62 -32.75
C LEU A 135 -7.77 -13.04 -32.19
N LYS A 136 -6.82 -13.88 -32.60
CA LYS A 136 -6.78 -15.26 -32.14
C LYS A 136 -5.74 -15.42 -31.04
N ASN A 137 -6.15 -16.06 -29.99
CA ASN A 137 -5.24 -16.46 -28.92
C ASN A 137 -4.44 -17.67 -29.37
N ARG A 138 -3.13 -17.58 -29.24
CA ARG A 138 -2.25 -18.70 -29.59
C ARG A 138 -1.87 -19.49 -28.36
#